data_b6614f273813370acd460d979ee90008
#
_entry.id   b6614f273813370acd460d979ee90008
#
_cell.length_a   1.000
_cell.length_b   1.000
_cell.length_c   1.000
_cell.angle_alpha   90.00
_cell.angle_beta   90.00
_cell.angle_gamma   90.00
#
_symmetry.space_group_name_H-M   'P 1'
#
loop_
_entity.id
_entity.type
_entity.pdbx_description
1 polymer ?
#
loop_
_entity_poly.entity_id
_entity_poly.type
_entity_poly.pdbx_seq_one_letter_code
_entity_poly.pdbx_strand_id
1 'polypeptide(L)'
;MRLKRRTILGGLMGSAVLSAPTILRAQTRELVMIGYGNEQDQPLIRAGEELGRRNPGVSLRVIGGLSTEALAQVRAARGDSPYDLAVMGSPAIINALDEEVLEPLNLDMIPNIAHVDPRFPPYGYDTGCPISFEGIGVAYNTETVENPPETWADLWKPEFAGRVGMARPQSNLGLGVLAATSAAFDRAEDDMQFALEKWMELEPLVGRSPPLLQQMLERGEIDLAPLWHVNSALAAGAGLPIGYVKIASPGPLMLPSNIVQFINTADGTSDLVHEFADILLEEESQRFIGGAPFFFGTVREGIEVPEDGRDFVPSTEEERASMTSLDWPAIAPLRGDTVADFDRMFAG
;
A
#
# COMPACT_ATOMS: atom_id res chain seq x y z
N MET A 1 -98.32 -17.42 -8.05
CA MET A 1 -98.25 -17.10 -6.60
C MET A 1 -97.10 -16.15 -6.43
N ARG A 2 -97.29 -15.07 -5.67
CA ARG A 2 -96.67 -13.76 -5.76
C ARG A 2 -95.20 -13.65 -5.38
N LEU A 3 -94.39 -13.02 -6.29
CA LEU A 3 -93.08 -12.48 -6.03
C LEU A 3 -93.08 -11.25 -5.22
N LYS A 4 -92.19 -11.12 -4.23
CA LYS A 4 -91.91 -9.84 -3.54
C LYS A 4 -90.47 -9.43 -3.86
N ARG A 5 -90.32 -8.32 -4.55
CA ARG A 5 -89.06 -7.55 -4.71
C ARG A 5 -88.55 -7.03 -3.38
N ARG A 6 -87.28 -7.17 -3.11
CA ARG A 6 -86.58 -6.37 -2.09
C ARG A 6 -85.37 -5.72 -2.74
N THR A 7 -85.44 -4.41 -2.80
CA THR A 7 -84.40 -3.47 -3.17
C THR A 7 -83.35 -3.42 -2.08
N ILE A 8 -82.07 -3.64 -2.41
CA ILE A 8 -80.97 -3.39 -1.49
C ILE A 8 -80.14 -2.25 -2.09
N LEU A 9 -80.08 -1.14 -1.34
CA LEU A 9 -79.18 -0.02 -1.57
C LEU A 9 -77.72 -0.52 -1.37
N GLY A 10 -76.89 -0.38 -2.38
CA GLY A 10 -75.46 -0.57 -2.27
C GLY A 10 -74.79 0.68 -1.74
N GLY A 11 -74.16 0.59 -0.54
CA GLY A 11 -73.29 1.61 -0.02
C GLY A 11 -71.87 1.47 -0.66
N LEU A 12 -71.41 2.52 -1.31
CA LEU A 12 -70.01 2.62 -1.72
C LEU A 12 -69.14 2.85 -0.45
N MET A 13 -68.42 1.83 -0.03
CA MET A 13 -67.27 2.00 0.86
C MET A 13 -66.02 2.33 0.02
N GLY A 14 -65.63 3.60 0.06
CA GLY A 14 -64.33 4.04 -0.47
C GLY A 14 -63.21 3.49 0.41
N SER A 15 -62.44 2.51 -0.12
CA SER A 15 -61.22 2.04 0.52
C SER A 15 -60.14 3.09 0.30
N ALA A 16 -59.87 3.92 1.33
CA ALA A 16 -58.66 4.74 1.37
C ALA A 16 -57.46 3.80 1.53
N VAL A 17 -56.73 3.62 0.45
CA VAL A 17 -55.42 2.96 0.49
C VAL A 17 -54.47 3.95 1.15
N LEU A 18 -54.22 3.78 2.45
CA LEU A 18 -53.13 4.40 3.15
C LEU A 18 -51.83 3.81 2.57
N SER A 19 -51.22 4.54 1.62
CA SER A 19 -49.85 4.28 1.23
C SER A 19 -48.97 4.57 2.46
N ALA A 20 -48.60 3.52 3.17
CA ALA A 20 -47.54 3.61 4.16
C ALA A 20 -46.27 4.08 3.41
N PRO A 21 -45.52 5.04 3.95
CA PRO A 21 -44.24 5.41 3.40
C PRO A 21 -43.36 4.12 3.44
N THR A 22 -43.01 3.60 2.29
CA THR A 22 -41.95 2.62 2.17
C THR A 22 -40.69 3.33 2.67
N ILE A 23 -40.32 3.09 3.91
CA ILE A 23 -38.97 3.39 4.38
C ILE A 23 -38.08 2.51 3.49
N LEU A 24 -37.49 3.14 2.45
CA LEU A 24 -36.34 2.52 1.77
C LEU A 24 -35.30 2.32 2.88
N ARG A 25 -35.18 1.10 3.36
CA ARG A 25 -34.02 0.72 4.14
C ARG A 25 -32.85 0.95 3.20
N ALA A 26 -32.03 1.94 3.46
CA ALA A 26 -30.74 2.06 2.82
C ALA A 26 -30.08 0.69 2.97
N GLN A 27 -29.80 0.05 1.85
CA GLN A 27 -29.18 -1.25 1.86
C GLN A 27 -27.78 -1.00 2.42
N THR A 28 -27.53 -1.47 3.65
CA THR A 28 -26.20 -1.31 4.27
C THR A 28 -25.21 -2.09 3.44
N ARG A 29 -24.17 -1.42 2.97
CA ARG A 29 -23.09 -2.02 2.19
C ARG A 29 -21.78 -1.86 2.92
N GLU A 30 -21.13 -2.97 3.20
CA GLU A 30 -19.75 -2.98 3.70
C GLU A 30 -18.81 -3.27 2.52
N LEU A 31 -17.87 -2.35 2.25
CA LEU A 31 -16.72 -2.61 1.40
C LEU A 31 -15.64 -3.29 2.24
N VAL A 32 -15.00 -4.31 1.69
CA VAL A 32 -13.92 -5.04 2.34
C VAL A 32 -12.61 -4.76 1.63
N MET A 33 -11.66 -4.17 2.34
CA MET A 33 -10.38 -3.71 1.81
C MET A 33 -9.20 -4.42 2.47
N ILE A 34 -8.20 -4.77 1.69
CA ILE A 34 -6.87 -5.11 2.20
C ILE A 34 -6.04 -3.84 2.29
N GLY A 35 -5.58 -3.53 3.50
CA GLY A 35 -4.70 -2.40 3.82
C GLY A 35 -3.28 -2.84 4.15
N TYR A 36 -2.53 -1.96 4.80
CA TYR A 36 -1.13 -2.19 5.21
C TYR A 36 -1.02 -3.06 6.46
N GLY A 37 -2.03 -2.98 7.33
CA GLY A 37 -2.00 -3.52 8.70
C GLY A 37 -1.55 -2.48 9.74
N ASN A 38 -1.93 -2.69 10.98
CA ASN A 38 -1.64 -1.83 12.12
C ASN A 38 -2.07 -0.36 11.97
N GLU A 39 -1.30 0.58 12.55
CA GLU A 39 -1.60 2.01 12.55
C GLU A 39 -1.52 2.65 11.17
N GLN A 40 -0.80 2.06 10.23
CA GLN A 40 -0.68 2.57 8.85
C GLN A 40 -2.01 2.56 8.09
N ASP A 41 -3.02 1.85 8.58
CA ASP A 41 -4.37 1.84 7.99
C ASP A 41 -5.21 3.07 8.36
N GLN A 42 -4.78 3.90 9.31
CA GLN A 42 -5.58 5.05 9.78
C GLN A 42 -5.98 6.03 8.66
N PRO A 43 -5.11 6.36 7.69
CA PRO A 43 -5.52 7.18 6.54
C PRO A 43 -6.65 6.55 5.72
N LEU A 44 -6.61 5.23 5.53
CA LEU A 44 -7.62 4.48 4.80
C LEU A 44 -8.94 4.42 5.57
N ILE A 45 -8.87 4.19 6.88
CA ILE A 45 -10.03 4.16 7.78
C ILE A 45 -10.71 5.53 7.77
N ARG A 46 -9.96 6.62 7.92
CA ARG A 46 -10.49 7.99 7.87
C ARG A 46 -11.18 8.30 6.54
N ALA A 47 -10.57 7.92 5.42
CA ALA A 47 -11.20 8.09 4.11
C ALA A 47 -12.47 7.23 3.97
N GLY A 48 -12.49 6.03 4.56
CA GLY A 48 -13.68 5.17 4.62
C GLY A 48 -14.80 5.77 5.46
N GLU A 49 -14.50 6.44 6.57
CA GLU A 49 -15.48 7.19 7.38
C GLU A 49 -16.07 8.35 6.58
N GLU A 50 -15.24 9.07 5.82
CA GLU A 50 -15.70 10.14 4.94
C GLU A 50 -16.58 9.60 3.80
N LEU A 51 -16.21 8.47 3.19
CA LEU A 51 -17.03 7.78 2.20
C LEU A 51 -18.42 7.42 2.78
N GLY A 52 -18.45 6.87 4.00
CA GLY A 52 -19.71 6.54 4.70
C GLY A 52 -20.53 7.77 5.04
N ARG A 53 -19.88 8.91 5.34
CA ARG A 53 -20.58 10.19 5.59
C ARG A 53 -21.24 10.74 4.31
N ARG A 54 -20.57 10.57 3.16
CA ARG A 54 -21.12 10.97 1.84
C ARG A 54 -22.20 10.00 1.35
N ASN A 55 -22.07 8.71 1.70
CA ASN A 55 -22.96 7.64 1.26
C ASN A 55 -23.63 6.95 2.48
N PRO A 56 -24.75 7.47 3.00
CA PRO A 56 -25.42 6.88 4.16
C PRO A 56 -25.77 5.41 3.96
N GLY A 57 -25.25 4.55 4.84
CA GLY A 57 -25.41 3.10 4.77
C GLY A 57 -24.21 2.35 4.16
N VAL A 58 -23.19 3.08 3.70
CA VAL A 58 -21.91 2.51 3.27
C VAL A 58 -20.92 2.53 4.44
N SER A 59 -20.11 1.48 4.54
CA SER A 59 -18.97 1.39 5.48
C SER A 59 -17.80 0.72 4.80
N LEU A 60 -16.60 1.00 5.28
CA LEU A 60 -15.36 0.35 4.86
C LEU A 60 -14.79 -0.47 6.02
N ARG A 61 -14.47 -1.72 5.78
CA ARG A 61 -13.72 -2.57 6.70
C ARG A 61 -12.34 -2.84 6.12
N VAL A 62 -11.32 -2.32 6.79
CA VAL A 62 -9.91 -2.54 6.41
C VAL A 62 -9.40 -3.78 7.15
N ILE A 63 -8.75 -4.67 6.42
CA ILE A 63 -8.08 -5.87 6.94
C ILE A 63 -6.61 -5.74 6.62
N GLY A 64 -5.75 -5.74 7.63
CA GLY A 64 -4.31 -5.70 7.44
C GLY A 64 -3.79 -7.01 6.85
N GLY A 65 -2.88 -6.92 5.87
CA GLY A 65 -2.28 -8.09 5.26
C GLY A 65 -1.30 -7.75 4.14
N LEU A 66 -0.56 -8.77 3.69
CA LEU A 66 0.30 -8.61 2.52
C LEU A 66 -0.51 -8.71 1.23
N SER A 67 -0.26 -7.83 0.27
CA SER A 67 -0.90 -7.86 -1.05
C SER A 67 -0.74 -9.23 -1.74
N THR A 68 0.40 -9.90 -1.56
CA THR A 68 0.67 -11.23 -2.11
C THR A 68 -0.20 -12.31 -1.50
N GLU A 69 -0.53 -12.22 -0.20
CA GLU A 69 -1.44 -13.14 0.48
C GLU A 69 -2.89 -12.90 0.05
N ALA A 70 -3.27 -11.64 -0.10
CA ALA A 70 -4.59 -11.26 -0.62
C ALA A 70 -4.80 -11.81 -2.03
N LEU A 71 -3.82 -11.64 -2.94
CA LEU A 71 -3.89 -12.22 -4.28
C LEU A 71 -4.03 -13.74 -4.27
N ALA A 72 -3.30 -14.43 -3.39
CA ALA A 72 -3.43 -15.88 -3.27
C ALA A 72 -4.84 -16.30 -2.84
N GLN A 73 -5.50 -15.52 -1.98
CA GLN A 73 -6.88 -15.78 -1.56
C GLN A 73 -7.89 -15.48 -2.67
N VAL A 74 -7.73 -14.35 -3.39
CA VAL A 74 -8.56 -14.01 -4.55
C VAL A 74 -8.47 -15.09 -5.62
N ARG A 75 -7.26 -15.56 -5.92
CA ARG A 75 -7.02 -16.67 -6.85
C ARG A 75 -7.70 -17.97 -6.41
N ALA A 76 -7.58 -18.33 -5.14
CA ALA A 76 -8.21 -19.52 -4.58
C ALA A 76 -9.75 -19.44 -4.65
N ALA A 77 -10.31 -18.25 -4.53
CA ALA A 77 -11.75 -18.01 -4.62
C ALA A 77 -12.29 -18.04 -6.06
N ARG A 78 -11.45 -18.16 -7.09
CA ARG A 78 -11.83 -18.28 -8.51
C ARG A 78 -12.79 -17.19 -9.00
N GLY A 79 -12.52 -15.95 -8.62
CA GLY A 79 -13.30 -14.77 -9.03
C GLY A 79 -14.46 -14.42 -8.11
N ASP A 80 -14.69 -15.17 -7.02
CA ASP A 80 -15.57 -14.77 -5.91
C ASP A 80 -14.67 -14.20 -4.79
N SER A 81 -14.14 -13.00 -5.03
CA SER A 81 -13.20 -12.37 -4.12
C SER A 81 -13.86 -12.06 -2.78
N PRO A 82 -13.22 -12.40 -1.63
CA PRO A 82 -13.68 -11.96 -0.32
C PRO A 82 -13.41 -10.47 -0.06
N TYR A 83 -12.75 -9.79 -1.01
CA TYR A 83 -12.36 -8.40 -0.94
C TYR A 83 -12.90 -7.62 -2.14
N ASP A 84 -13.29 -6.37 -1.91
CA ASP A 84 -13.73 -5.45 -2.96
C ASP A 84 -12.54 -4.69 -3.56
N LEU A 85 -11.60 -4.25 -2.69
CA LEU A 85 -10.46 -3.42 -3.09
C LEU A 85 -9.24 -3.70 -2.21
N ALA A 86 -8.08 -3.18 -2.64
CA ALA A 86 -6.85 -3.28 -1.87
C ALA A 86 -5.93 -2.07 -2.09
N VAL A 87 -4.99 -1.85 -1.16
CA VAL A 87 -3.77 -1.10 -1.42
C VAL A 87 -2.72 -2.05 -1.96
N MET A 88 -2.15 -1.73 -3.11
CA MET A 88 -1.10 -2.53 -3.74
C MET A 88 0.07 -1.68 -4.23
N GLY A 89 1.28 -2.18 -4.00
CA GLY A 89 2.47 -1.69 -4.71
C GLY A 89 2.58 -2.30 -6.11
N SER A 90 3.35 -1.65 -6.97
CA SER A 90 3.53 -2.04 -8.38
C SER A 90 3.81 -3.53 -8.60
N PRO A 91 4.67 -4.22 -7.83
CA PRO A 91 4.93 -5.65 -8.05
C PRO A 91 3.71 -6.56 -7.86
N ALA A 92 2.82 -6.19 -6.94
CA ALA A 92 1.59 -6.95 -6.70
C ALA A 92 0.56 -6.70 -7.82
N ILE A 93 0.50 -5.46 -8.33
CA ILE A 93 -0.40 -5.11 -9.45
C ILE A 93 0.03 -5.85 -10.72
N ILE A 94 1.34 -5.95 -11.01
CA ILE A 94 1.84 -6.70 -12.17
C ILE A 94 1.33 -8.15 -12.13
N ASN A 95 1.53 -8.82 -10.99
CA ASN A 95 1.07 -10.20 -10.85
C ASN A 95 -0.46 -10.32 -10.95
N ALA A 96 -1.20 -9.35 -10.41
CA ALA A 96 -2.65 -9.35 -10.45
C ALA A 96 -3.21 -9.08 -11.85
N LEU A 97 -2.52 -8.29 -12.67
CA LEU A 97 -2.84 -8.05 -14.08
C LEU A 97 -2.63 -9.32 -14.92
N ASP A 98 -1.50 -10.01 -14.72
CA ASP A 98 -1.24 -11.28 -15.41
C ASP A 98 -2.26 -12.37 -15.06
N GLU A 99 -2.87 -12.28 -13.87
CA GLU A 99 -3.89 -13.20 -13.39
C GLU A 99 -5.32 -12.75 -13.74
N GLU A 100 -5.50 -11.58 -14.38
CA GLU A 100 -6.80 -11.01 -14.77
C GLU A 100 -7.80 -10.90 -13.59
N VAL A 101 -7.31 -10.51 -12.39
CA VAL A 101 -8.14 -10.44 -11.17
C VAL A 101 -8.46 -9.00 -10.73
N LEU A 102 -8.02 -8.01 -11.48
CA LEU A 102 -8.31 -6.59 -11.22
C LEU A 102 -9.28 -6.02 -12.25
N GLU A 103 -10.15 -5.14 -11.78
CA GLU A 103 -11.07 -4.35 -12.60
C GLU A 103 -10.40 -3.01 -12.92
N PRO A 104 -10.38 -2.56 -14.18
CA PRO A 104 -9.92 -1.22 -14.54
C PRO A 104 -10.74 -0.13 -13.82
N LEU A 105 -10.06 0.91 -13.34
CA LEU A 105 -10.70 2.11 -12.78
C LEU A 105 -11.06 3.09 -13.89
N ASN A 106 -12.21 3.73 -13.78
CA ASN A 106 -12.54 4.86 -14.62
C ASN A 106 -11.98 6.15 -14.02
N LEU A 107 -10.80 6.58 -14.48
CA LEU A 107 -10.10 7.76 -13.95
C LEU A 107 -10.89 9.06 -14.09
N ASP A 108 -11.83 9.15 -15.04
CA ASP A 108 -12.73 10.31 -15.18
C ASP A 108 -13.68 10.44 -13.96
N MET A 109 -13.86 9.36 -13.21
CA MET A 109 -14.63 9.33 -11.95
C MET A 109 -13.79 9.69 -10.72
N ILE A 110 -12.51 10.00 -10.89
CA ILE A 110 -11.55 10.39 -9.84
C ILE A 110 -10.99 11.80 -10.18
N PRO A 111 -11.76 12.88 -9.97
CA PRO A 111 -11.35 14.22 -10.40
C PRO A 111 -10.01 14.69 -9.83
N ASN A 112 -9.69 14.29 -8.58
CA ASN A 112 -8.45 14.66 -7.93
C ASN A 112 -7.20 14.01 -8.55
N ILE A 113 -7.36 13.04 -9.46
CA ILE A 113 -6.23 12.45 -10.22
C ILE A 113 -5.49 13.53 -11.03
N ALA A 114 -6.18 14.57 -11.44
CA ALA A 114 -5.59 15.71 -12.16
C ALA A 114 -4.55 16.52 -11.35
N HIS A 115 -4.50 16.30 -10.05
CA HIS A 115 -3.56 16.95 -9.13
C HIS A 115 -2.42 16.03 -8.70
N VAL A 116 -2.39 14.81 -9.19
CA VAL A 116 -1.30 13.85 -8.89
C VAL A 116 -0.06 14.26 -9.68
N ASP A 117 1.07 14.28 -8.98
CA ASP A 117 2.38 14.57 -9.56
C ASP A 117 2.67 13.56 -10.70
N PRO A 118 3.06 14.02 -11.89
CA PRO A 118 3.33 13.14 -13.05
C PRO A 118 4.38 12.04 -12.80
N ARG A 119 5.18 12.15 -11.75
CA ARG A 119 6.11 11.09 -11.30
C ARG A 119 5.38 9.83 -10.80
N PHE A 120 4.11 9.95 -10.45
CA PHE A 120 3.27 8.86 -9.94
C PHE A 120 2.09 8.59 -10.89
N PRO A 121 2.34 8.13 -12.12
CA PRO A 121 1.25 7.85 -13.05
C PRO A 121 0.38 6.69 -12.52
N PRO A 122 -0.91 6.65 -12.86
CA PRO A 122 -1.74 5.49 -12.62
C PRO A 122 -1.08 4.23 -13.16
N TYR A 123 -0.97 3.21 -12.31
CA TYR A 123 -0.28 1.98 -12.69
C TYR A 123 -1.16 1.13 -13.60
N GLY A 124 -0.56 0.53 -14.63
CA GLY A 124 -1.29 -0.28 -15.60
C GLY A 124 -2.29 0.56 -16.42
N TYR A 125 -1.99 1.84 -16.66
CA TYR A 125 -2.79 2.86 -17.33
C TYR A 125 -4.00 3.32 -16.52
N ASP A 126 -4.82 2.43 -16.02
CA ASP A 126 -6.08 2.72 -15.31
C ASP A 126 -6.38 1.72 -14.18
N THR A 127 -5.50 0.73 -13.96
CA THR A 127 -5.78 -0.34 -12.98
C THR A 127 -5.47 0.08 -11.56
N GLY A 128 -4.46 0.92 -11.33
CA GLY A 128 -4.06 1.39 -10.01
C GLY A 128 -4.12 2.92 -9.89
N CYS A 129 -4.88 3.44 -8.92
CA CYS A 129 -4.89 4.85 -8.56
C CYS A 129 -3.84 5.11 -7.48
N PRO A 130 -2.75 5.87 -7.75
CA PRO A 130 -1.73 6.18 -6.75
C PRO A 130 -2.30 7.09 -5.66
N ILE A 131 -2.07 6.73 -4.39
CA ILE A 131 -2.57 7.48 -3.23
C ILE A 131 -1.46 7.98 -2.31
N SER A 132 -0.31 7.33 -2.34
CA SER A 132 0.88 7.66 -1.57
C SER A 132 2.08 6.95 -2.16
N PHE A 133 3.29 7.22 -1.63
CA PHE A 133 4.45 6.39 -1.91
C PHE A 133 5.22 6.11 -0.62
N GLU A 134 5.97 5.03 -0.64
CA GLU A 134 6.96 4.70 0.37
C GLU A 134 8.35 4.68 -0.27
N GLY A 135 9.34 5.15 0.49
CA GLY A 135 10.74 5.10 0.09
C GLY A 135 11.47 4.02 0.88
N ILE A 136 12.35 3.28 0.23
CA ILE A 136 13.30 2.39 0.88
C ILE A 136 14.63 3.12 0.99
N GLY A 137 15.09 3.31 2.22
CA GLY A 137 16.42 3.74 2.57
C GLY A 137 17.01 2.82 3.62
N VAL A 138 17.93 3.32 4.44
CA VAL A 138 18.55 2.52 5.50
C VAL A 138 18.17 3.07 6.86
N ALA A 139 17.49 2.25 7.65
CA ALA A 139 17.30 2.48 9.08
C ALA A 139 18.54 2.02 9.83
N TYR A 140 18.89 2.74 10.90
CA TYR A 140 20.03 2.40 11.73
C TYR A 140 19.75 2.63 13.23
N ASN A 141 20.45 1.91 14.09
CA ASN A 141 20.38 2.12 15.52
C ASN A 141 21.27 3.31 15.90
N THR A 142 20.66 4.38 16.43
CA THR A 142 21.36 5.63 16.80
C THR A 142 22.26 5.49 18.03
N GLU A 143 22.14 4.44 18.82
CA GLU A 143 23.01 4.18 19.97
C GLU A 143 24.28 3.44 19.59
N THR A 144 24.30 2.74 18.45
CA THR A 144 25.44 1.90 18.03
C THR A 144 26.14 2.44 16.77
N VAL A 145 25.46 3.25 15.95
CA VAL A 145 26.00 3.75 14.68
C VAL A 145 26.17 5.27 14.75
N GLU A 146 27.41 5.71 14.87
CA GLU A 146 27.77 7.15 14.82
C GLU A 146 27.78 7.71 13.39
N ASN A 147 28.23 6.91 12.42
CA ASN A 147 28.39 7.30 11.02
C ASN A 147 27.54 6.38 10.14
N PRO A 148 26.27 6.70 9.90
CA PRO A 148 25.41 5.88 9.06
C PRO A 148 25.88 5.88 7.59
N PRO A 149 25.49 4.85 6.80
CA PRO A 149 25.86 4.77 5.39
C PRO A 149 25.22 5.92 4.60
N GLU A 150 25.94 6.46 3.62
CA GLU A 150 25.43 7.51 2.72
C GLU A 150 24.94 6.90 1.39
N THR A 151 25.52 5.76 0.98
CA THR A 151 25.18 5.05 -0.24
C THR A 151 24.83 3.59 0.04
N TRP A 152 24.17 2.92 -0.89
CA TRP A 152 23.90 1.48 -0.78
C TRP A 152 25.18 0.66 -0.63
N ALA A 153 26.25 0.99 -1.36
CA ALA A 153 27.52 0.29 -1.28
C ALA A 153 28.19 0.41 0.11
N ASP A 154 27.88 1.44 0.87
CA ASP A 154 28.41 1.63 2.23
C ASP A 154 27.95 0.55 3.22
N LEU A 155 26.84 -0.17 2.92
CA LEU A 155 26.41 -1.31 3.72
C LEU A 155 27.48 -2.41 3.79
N TRP A 156 28.36 -2.49 2.79
CA TRP A 156 29.46 -3.46 2.72
C TRP A 156 30.74 -2.99 3.37
N LYS A 157 30.72 -1.89 4.14
CA LYS A 157 31.88 -1.51 4.95
C LYS A 157 32.15 -2.57 6.02
N PRO A 158 33.45 -2.90 6.30
CA PRO A 158 33.79 -4.00 7.22
C PRO A 158 33.21 -3.87 8.63
N GLU A 159 32.95 -2.65 9.08
CA GLU A 159 32.35 -2.35 10.39
C GLU A 159 30.92 -2.89 10.55
N PHE A 160 30.21 -3.11 9.45
CA PHE A 160 28.81 -3.58 9.47
C PHE A 160 28.66 -5.09 9.21
N ALA A 161 29.73 -5.82 8.90
CA ALA A 161 29.67 -7.25 8.65
C ALA A 161 29.05 -8.00 9.85
N GLY A 162 28.07 -8.86 9.59
CA GLY A 162 27.31 -9.59 10.62
C GLY A 162 26.34 -8.74 11.45
N ARG A 163 26.20 -7.44 11.13
CA ARG A 163 25.35 -6.47 11.86
C ARG A 163 24.28 -5.86 10.98
N VAL A 164 24.08 -6.35 9.76
CA VAL A 164 23.07 -5.84 8.81
C VAL A 164 21.87 -6.78 8.78
N GLY A 165 20.68 -6.21 8.87
CA GLY A 165 19.43 -6.93 8.69
C GLY A 165 19.01 -7.00 7.23
N MET A 166 18.43 -8.11 6.81
CA MET A 166 17.92 -8.33 5.46
C MET A 166 16.48 -8.82 5.47
N ALA A 167 15.62 -8.20 4.68
CA ALA A 167 14.25 -8.69 4.45
C ALA A 167 14.24 -9.82 3.43
N ARG A 168 13.34 -10.79 3.61
CA ARG A 168 13.15 -11.89 2.64
C ARG A 168 12.51 -11.38 1.35
N PRO A 169 12.88 -11.94 0.16
CA PRO A 169 12.37 -11.49 -1.15
C PRO A 169 10.90 -11.83 -1.42
N GLN A 170 10.22 -12.55 -0.52
CA GLN A 170 8.77 -12.68 -0.54
C GLN A 170 8.06 -11.32 -0.39
N SER A 171 8.67 -10.37 0.33
CA SER A 171 8.18 -9.00 0.46
C SER A 171 8.68 -8.11 -0.68
N ASN A 172 7.93 -7.03 -0.98
CA ASN A 172 8.38 -6.02 -1.92
C ASN A 172 9.66 -5.32 -1.43
N LEU A 173 9.80 -5.15 -0.10
CA LEU A 173 11.03 -4.62 0.51
C LEU A 173 12.24 -5.49 0.13
N GLY A 174 12.20 -6.79 0.42
CA GLY A 174 13.33 -7.66 0.17
C GLY A 174 13.69 -7.78 -1.31
N LEU A 175 12.68 -7.89 -2.18
CA LEU A 175 12.92 -7.95 -3.63
C LEU A 175 13.50 -6.64 -4.16
N GLY A 176 12.96 -5.48 -3.72
CA GLY A 176 13.47 -4.17 -4.11
C GLY A 176 14.88 -3.90 -3.63
N VAL A 177 15.22 -4.36 -2.41
CA VAL A 177 16.59 -4.25 -1.87
C VAL A 177 17.59 -5.06 -2.69
N LEU A 178 17.21 -6.24 -3.17
CA LEU A 178 18.08 -7.03 -4.06
C LEU A 178 18.32 -6.31 -5.40
N ALA A 179 17.27 -5.78 -6.02
CA ALA A 179 17.40 -5.01 -7.25
C ALA A 179 18.28 -3.75 -7.06
N ALA A 180 18.07 -3.02 -5.96
CA ALA A 180 18.90 -1.87 -5.60
C ALA A 180 20.37 -2.26 -5.38
N THR A 181 20.61 -3.44 -4.80
CA THR A 181 21.97 -3.94 -4.62
C THR A 181 22.65 -4.15 -5.97
N SER A 182 21.99 -4.81 -6.93
CA SER A 182 22.54 -4.96 -8.27
C SER A 182 22.86 -3.62 -8.92
N ALA A 183 21.92 -2.67 -8.88
CA ALA A 183 22.11 -1.33 -9.41
C ALA A 183 23.26 -0.57 -8.72
N ALA A 184 23.42 -0.70 -7.40
CA ALA A 184 24.49 -0.06 -6.63
C ALA A 184 25.92 -0.55 -6.99
N PHE A 185 26.00 -1.73 -7.59
CA PHE A 185 27.26 -2.32 -8.09
C PHE A 185 27.32 -2.38 -9.62
N ASP A 186 26.64 -1.44 -10.30
CA ASP A 186 26.64 -1.28 -11.77
C ASP A 186 26.19 -2.57 -12.53
N ARG A 187 25.26 -3.33 -11.94
CA ARG A 187 24.62 -4.49 -12.55
C ARG A 187 23.19 -4.17 -12.95
N ALA A 188 22.62 -4.99 -13.82
CA ALA A 188 21.21 -4.90 -14.15
C ALA A 188 20.35 -5.18 -12.91
N GLU A 189 19.24 -4.45 -12.72
CA GLU A 189 18.36 -4.56 -11.53
C GLU A 189 17.75 -5.97 -11.37
N ASP A 190 17.62 -6.71 -12.46
CA ASP A 190 17.13 -8.09 -12.51
C ASP A 190 18.21 -9.16 -12.25
N ASP A 191 19.47 -8.77 -12.02
CA ASP A 191 20.55 -9.71 -11.66
C ASP A 191 20.44 -10.14 -10.19
N MET A 192 19.36 -10.88 -9.87
CA MET A 192 19.05 -11.33 -8.52
C MET A 192 20.09 -12.29 -7.96
N GLN A 193 20.73 -13.09 -8.81
CA GLN A 193 21.78 -14.01 -8.40
C GLN A 193 22.99 -13.24 -7.85
N PHE A 194 23.46 -12.23 -8.58
CA PHE A 194 24.52 -11.35 -8.10
C PHE A 194 24.17 -10.69 -6.76
N ALA A 195 22.95 -10.15 -6.66
CA ALA A 195 22.51 -9.50 -5.42
C ALA A 195 22.52 -10.46 -4.22
N LEU A 196 22.02 -11.68 -4.38
CA LEU A 196 22.03 -12.70 -3.32
C LEU A 196 23.46 -13.06 -2.91
N GLU A 197 24.36 -13.29 -3.87
CA GLU A 197 25.78 -13.57 -3.59
C GLU A 197 26.44 -12.41 -2.84
N LYS A 198 26.12 -11.18 -3.24
CA LYS A 198 26.63 -9.97 -2.60
C LYS A 198 26.14 -9.83 -1.16
N TRP A 199 24.86 -10.11 -0.89
CA TRP A 199 24.33 -10.11 0.46
C TRP A 199 24.95 -11.18 1.36
N MET A 200 25.32 -12.35 0.83
CA MET A 200 26.02 -13.37 1.61
C MET A 200 27.37 -12.89 2.16
N GLU A 201 28.05 -11.96 1.48
CA GLU A 201 29.31 -11.38 1.98
C GLU A 201 29.13 -10.62 3.31
N LEU A 202 27.91 -10.12 3.59
CA LEU A 202 27.58 -9.39 4.82
C LEU A 202 27.25 -10.29 6.01
N GLU A 203 27.03 -11.59 5.79
CA GLU A 203 26.51 -12.51 6.81
C GLU A 203 25.26 -11.92 7.50
N PRO A 204 24.20 -11.54 6.76
CA PRO A 204 23.10 -10.74 7.30
C PRO A 204 22.21 -11.55 8.23
N LEU A 205 21.60 -10.85 9.20
CA LEU A 205 20.50 -11.41 9.97
C LEU A 205 19.18 -11.23 9.21
N VAL A 206 18.51 -12.36 8.93
CA VAL A 206 17.29 -12.36 8.10
C VAL A 206 16.05 -12.11 8.94
N GLY A 207 15.37 -11.01 8.67
CA GLY A 207 14.05 -10.68 9.21
C GLY A 207 12.92 -11.20 8.32
N ARG A 208 11.90 -11.86 8.90
CA ARG A 208 10.74 -12.38 8.16
C ARG A 208 9.81 -11.27 7.67
N SER A 209 9.86 -10.09 8.28
CA SER A 209 9.01 -8.96 7.96
C SER A 209 9.69 -7.64 8.36
N PRO A 210 9.30 -6.49 7.78
CA PRO A 210 9.80 -5.18 8.18
C PRO A 210 9.65 -4.90 9.69
N PRO A 211 8.52 -5.20 10.35
CA PRO A 211 8.41 -5.02 11.81
C PRO A 211 9.42 -5.85 12.61
N LEU A 212 9.78 -7.05 12.14
CA LEU A 212 10.80 -7.85 12.84
C LEU A 212 12.19 -7.23 12.70
N LEU A 213 12.55 -6.73 11.51
CA LEU A 213 13.81 -6.00 11.32
C LEU A 213 13.88 -4.76 12.22
N GLN A 214 12.78 -4.02 12.33
CA GLN A 214 12.68 -2.90 13.26
C GLN A 214 12.95 -3.33 14.70
N GLN A 215 12.34 -4.41 15.20
CA GLN A 215 12.58 -4.94 16.53
C GLN A 215 14.03 -5.37 16.75
N MET A 216 14.68 -5.94 15.72
CA MET A 216 16.10 -6.32 15.81
C MET A 216 17.01 -5.07 15.92
N LEU A 217 16.69 -3.98 15.20
CA LEU A 217 17.35 -2.68 15.37
C LEU A 217 17.16 -2.13 16.79
N GLU A 218 15.91 -2.11 17.28
CA GLU A 218 15.57 -1.63 18.62
C GLU A 218 16.36 -2.35 19.74
N ARG A 219 16.58 -3.65 19.56
CA ARG A 219 17.32 -4.47 20.53
C ARG A 219 18.84 -4.45 20.34
N GLY A 220 19.33 -3.76 19.30
CA GLY A 220 20.75 -3.75 18.94
C GLY A 220 21.27 -5.13 18.47
N GLU A 221 20.39 -6.01 18.00
CA GLU A 221 20.77 -7.27 17.36
C GLU A 221 21.41 -7.02 16.00
N ILE A 222 20.96 -5.98 15.30
CA ILE A 222 21.53 -5.44 14.07
C ILE A 222 21.76 -3.94 14.24
N ASP A 223 22.69 -3.40 13.49
CA ASP A 223 23.01 -1.96 13.46
C ASP A 223 22.30 -1.23 12.33
N LEU A 224 22.11 -1.91 11.19
CA LEU A 224 21.53 -1.36 9.97
C LEU A 224 20.49 -2.32 9.39
N ALA A 225 19.46 -1.77 8.75
CA ALA A 225 18.59 -2.53 7.86
C ALA A 225 17.97 -1.62 6.80
N PRO A 226 17.91 -2.04 5.53
CA PRO A 226 16.99 -1.43 4.58
C PRO A 226 15.56 -1.54 5.08
N LEU A 227 14.85 -0.41 5.19
CA LEU A 227 13.48 -0.34 5.66
C LEU A 227 12.70 0.73 4.91
N TRP A 228 11.37 0.62 4.97
CA TRP A 228 10.48 1.69 4.57
C TRP A 228 10.64 2.90 5.48
N HIS A 229 10.64 4.11 4.91
CA HIS A 229 10.73 5.33 5.70
C HIS A 229 9.60 5.47 6.73
N VAL A 230 8.38 5.02 6.39
CA VAL A 230 7.21 5.05 7.28
C VAL A 230 7.46 4.23 8.56
N ASN A 231 8.03 3.03 8.44
CA ASN A 231 8.37 2.21 9.60
C ASN A 231 9.40 2.88 10.50
N SER A 232 10.41 3.50 9.88
CA SER A 232 11.46 4.22 10.61
C SER A 232 10.93 5.47 11.30
N ALA A 233 10.06 6.23 10.61
CA ALA A 233 9.42 7.42 11.17
C ALA A 233 8.52 7.08 12.37
N LEU A 234 7.68 6.04 12.25
CA LEU A 234 6.83 5.56 13.35
C LEU A 234 7.67 5.13 14.56
N ALA A 235 8.77 4.41 14.33
CA ALA A 235 9.66 3.97 15.39
C ALA A 235 10.35 5.14 16.10
N ALA A 236 10.92 6.07 15.33
CA ALA A 236 11.56 7.27 15.86
C ALA A 236 10.55 8.15 16.62
N GLY A 237 9.35 8.33 16.09
CA GLY A 237 8.24 9.05 16.73
C GLY A 237 7.77 8.41 18.05
N ALA A 238 7.93 7.09 18.20
CA ALA A 238 7.70 6.36 19.45
C ALA A 238 8.86 6.48 20.44
N GLY A 239 9.92 7.20 20.10
CA GLY A 239 11.10 7.40 20.94
C GLY A 239 12.09 6.22 20.93
N LEU A 240 12.02 5.36 19.92
CA LEU A 240 12.97 4.26 19.77
C LEU A 240 14.28 4.77 19.14
N PRO A 241 15.44 4.13 19.43
CA PRO A 241 16.73 4.59 18.96
C PRO A 241 16.95 4.26 17.47
N ILE A 242 16.05 4.73 16.62
CA ILE A 242 16.08 4.46 15.17
C ILE A 242 16.24 5.79 14.41
N GLY A 243 17.32 5.88 13.65
CA GLY A 243 17.53 6.87 12.62
C GLY A 243 17.25 6.31 11.22
N TYR A 244 17.21 7.20 10.24
CA TYR A 244 16.95 6.82 8.85
C TYR A 244 17.79 7.66 7.88
N VAL A 245 18.33 7.02 6.88
CA VAL A 245 19.06 7.67 5.79
C VAL A 245 18.33 7.50 4.48
N LYS A 246 18.00 8.61 3.85
CA LYS A 246 17.55 8.68 2.46
C LYS A 246 18.76 8.50 1.56
N ILE A 247 19.11 7.26 1.26
CA ILE A 247 20.35 6.88 0.54
C ILE A 247 20.56 7.75 -0.71
N ALA A 248 21.77 8.30 -0.87
CA ALA A 248 22.09 9.24 -1.93
C ALA A 248 22.31 8.59 -3.30
N SER A 249 22.81 7.34 -3.34
CA SER A 249 23.10 6.63 -4.60
C SER A 249 22.74 5.14 -4.47
N PRO A 250 21.96 4.59 -5.38
CA PRO A 250 21.28 5.22 -6.54
C PRO A 250 20.16 6.20 -6.21
N GLY A 251 19.87 6.46 -4.95
CA GLY A 251 18.78 7.27 -4.42
C GLY A 251 17.77 6.41 -3.65
N PRO A 252 16.85 7.03 -2.91
CA PRO A 252 15.80 6.31 -2.24
C PRO A 252 14.94 5.57 -3.27
N LEU A 253 14.75 4.27 -3.06
CA LEU A 253 13.84 3.50 -3.91
C LEU A 253 12.41 3.91 -3.61
N MET A 254 11.67 4.21 -4.66
CA MET A 254 10.28 4.64 -4.54
C MET A 254 9.34 3.50 -4.92
N LEU A 255 8.34 3.25 -4.08
CA LEU A 255 7.24 2.35 -4.39
C LEU A 255 5.91 3.07 -4.17
N PRO A 256 5.17 3.40 -5.23
CA PRO A 256 3.82 3.93 -5.11
C PRO A 256 2.87 2.88 -4.52
N SER A 257 2.00 3.34 -3.62
CA SER A 257 0.85 2.59 -3.13
C SER A 257 -0.38 3.02 -3.91
N ASN A 258 -1.09 2.04 -4.47
CA ASN A 258 -2.23 2.28 -5.33
C ASN A 258 -3.50 1.63 -4.77
N ILE A 259 -4.64 2.30 -4.92
CA ILE A 259 -5.95 1.65 -4.79
C ILE A 259 -6.21 0.85 -6.05
N VAL A 260 -6.58 -0.41 -5.87
CA VAL A 260 -7.03 -1.31 -6.94
C VAL A 260 -8.38 -1.92 -6.56
N GLN A 261 -9.19 -2.24 -7.55
CA GLN A 261 -10.46 -2.95 -7.39
C GLN A 261 -10.32 -4.39 -7.89
N PHE A 262 -10.85 -5.36 -7.15
CA PHE A 262 -10.94 -6.74 -7.61
C PHE A 262 -12.14 -6.92 -8.55
N ILE A 263 -12.06 -7.92 -9.46
CA ILE A 263 -13.15 -8.31 -10.34
C ILE A 263 -14.30 -8.97 -9.56
N ASN A 264 -15.48 -9.08 -10.21
CA ASN A 264 -16.66 -9.78 -9.69
C ASN A 264 -17.17 -9.24 -8.35
N THR A 265 -16.94 -7.96 -8.09
CA THR A 265 -17.53 -7.28 -6.94
C THR A 265 -19.02 -7.01 -7.20
N ALA A 266 -19.78 -6.74 -6.15
CA ALA A 266 -21.21 -6.50 -6.28
C ALA A 266 -21.51 -5.19 -7.04
N ASP A 267 -22.69 -5.09 -7.66
CA ASP A 267 -23.13 -3.90 -8.40
C ASP A 267 -22.97 -2.61 -7.57
N GLY A 268 -22.46 -1.56 -8.20
CA GLY A 268 -22.21 -0.25 -7.59
C GLY A 268 -20.95 -0.19 -6.72
N THR A 269 -20.10 -1.25 -6.66
CA THR A 269 -18.80 -1.19 -5.98
C THR A 269 -17.88 -0.21 -6.65
N SER A 270 -17.81 -0.22 -7.98
CA SER A 270 -16.89 0.63 -8.75
C SER A 270 -17.10 2.11 -8.45
N ASP A 271 -18.34 2.58 -8.38
CA ASP A 271 -18.63 3.99 -8.04
C ASP A 271 -18.09 4.36 -6.65
N LEU A 272 -18.24 3.47 -5.67
CA LEU A 272 -17.74 3.68 -4.31
C LEU A 272 -16.21 3.60 -4.23
N VAL A 273 -15.57 2.73 -5.03
CA VAL A 273 -14.10 2.63 -5.09
C VAL A 273 -13.52 3.88 -5.74
N HIS A 274 -14.12 4.40 -6.82
CA HIS A 274 -13.69 5.65 -7.44
C HIS A 274 -13.82 6.83 -6.47
N GLU A 275 -14.96 6.97 -5.78
CA GLU A 275 -15.14 8.03 -4.77
C GLU A 275 -14.16 7.89 -3.61
N PHE A 276 -13.88 6.66 -3.15
CA PHE A 276 -12.90 6.40 -2.10
C PHE A 276 -11.48 6.81 -2.53
N ALA A 277 -11.08 6.46 -3.75
CA ALA A 277 -9.80 6.87 -4.31
C ALA A 277 -9.71 8.41 -4.45
N ASP A 278 -10.79 9.05 -4.90
CA ASP A 278 -10.85 10.51 -4.99
C ASP A 278 -10.72 11.19 -3.63
N ILE A 279 -11.40 10.68 -2.59
CA ILE A 279 -11.27 11.17 -1.19
C ILE A 279 -9.81 11.07 -0.72
N LEU A 280 -9.11 9.97 -1.00
CA LEU A 280 -7.71 9.80 -0.64
C LEU A 280 -6.78 10.80 -1.34
N LEU A 281 -7.15 11.29 -2.52
CA LEU A 281 -6.42 12.31 -3.28
C LEU A 281 -6.81 13.75 -2.92
N GLU A 282 -7.83 13.99 -2.11
CA GLU A 282 -8.16 15.33 -1.62
C GLU A 282 -7.00 15.94 -0.83
N GLU A 283 -6.86 17.26 -0.87
CA GLU A 283 -5.77 17.97 -0.20
C GLU A 283 -5.71 17.64 1.31
N GLU A 284 -6.87 17.60 1.98
CA GLU A 284 -6.95 17.28 3.42
C GLU A 284 -6.46 15.85 3.71
N SER A 285 -6.87 14.90 2.89
CA SER A 285 -6.44 13.50 3.02
C SER A 285 -4.93 13.35 2.77
N GLN A 286 -4.40 14.01 1.75
CA GLN A 286 -2.98 14.00 1.44
C GLN A 286 -2.13 14.67 2.52
N ARG A 287 -2.61 15.77 3.12
CA ARG A 287 -1.97 16.37 4.30
C ARG A 287 -1.97 15.44 5.50
N PHE A 288 -3.05 14.70 5.71
CA PHE A 288 -3.14 13.70 6.79
C PHE A 288 -2.22 12.51 6.53
N ILE A 289 -2.19 11.98 5.30
CA ILE A 289 -1.30 10.90 4.87
C ILE A 289 0.17 11.28 5.07
N GLY A 290 0.56 12.49 4.66
CA GLY A 290 1.93 12.99 4.76
C GLY A 290 2.32 13.55 6.12
N GLY A 291 1.38 13.64 7.06
CA GLY A 291 1.61 14.17 8.41
C GLY A 291 2.01 13.11 9.42
N ALA A 292 2.37 13.59 10.63
CA ALA A 292 2.66 12.72 11.76
C ALA A 292 1.43 11.88 12.15
N PRO A 293 1.63 10.65 12.63
CA PRO A 293 2.89 9.94 12.80
C PRO A 293 3.33 9.14 11.57
N PHE A 294 2.55 9.18 10.47
CA PHE A 294 2.70 8.25 9.34
C PHE A 294 3.82 8.66 8.39
N PHE A 295 3.86 9.96 8.02
CA PHE A 295 4.81 10.50 7.06
C PHE A 295 4.93 9.70 5.77
N PHE A 296 3.81 9.21 5.22
CA PHE A 296 3.82 8.67 3.86
C PHE A 296 4.23 9.76 2.87
N GLY A 297 4.91 9.39 1.82
CA GLY A 297 5.13 10.29 0.71
C GLY A 297 3.81 10.64 0.01
N THR A 298 3.52 11.92 -0.16
CA THR A 298 2.31 12.39 -0.81
C THR A 298 2.47 12.39 -2.33
N VAL A 299 1.44 11.98 -3.04
CA VAL A 299 1.43 11.97 -4.51
C VAL A 299 0.78 13.21 -5.12
N ARG A 300 0.06 14.00 -4.31
CA ARG A 300 -0.57 15.24 -4.78
C ARG A 300 0.44 16.39 -4.83
N GLU A 301 0.44 17.14 -5.92
CA GLU A 301 1.24 18.36 -6.06
C GLU A 301 0.85 19.40 -4.99
N GLY A 302 1.84 20.19 -4.56
CA GLY A 302 1.63 21.30 -3.62
C GLY A 302 1.45 20.89 -2.15
N ILE A 303 1.61 19.61 -1.80
CA ILE A 303 1.65 19.17 -0.41
C ILE A 303 3.09 19.19 0.07
N GLU A 304 3.36 20.05 1.07
CA GLU A 304 4.67 20.13 1.71
C GLU A 304 4.85 19.05 2.76
N VAL A 305 6.04 18.46 2.83
CA VAL A 305 6.43 17.55 3.90
C VAL A 305 6.60 18.36 5.19
N PRO A 306 5.92 17.99 6.30
CA PRO A 306 6.10 18.64 7.60
C PRO A 306 7.57 18.61 8.06
N GLU A 307 7.98 19.57 8.89
CA GLU A 307 9.37 19.71 9.33
C GLU A 307 9.90 18.43 10.00
N ASP A 308 9.09 17.80 10.84
CA ASP A 308 9.40 16.56 11.55
C ASP A 308 9.42 15.30 10.65
N GLY A 309 8.88 15.39 9.44
CA GLY A 309 8.93 14.32 8.43
C GLY A 309 10.12 14.41 7.48
N ARG A 310 10.85 15.53 7.45
CA ARG A 310 11.89 15.79 6.44
C ARG A 310 13.11 14.88 6.53
N ASP A 311 13.36 14.30 7.69
CA ASP A 311 14.43 13.32 7.88
C ASP A 311 14.11 11.98 7.23
N PHE A 312 12.83 11.69 6.99
CA PHE A 312 12.35 10.40 6.48
C PHE A 312 11.91 10.47 5.02
N VAL A 313 11.16 11.50 4.65
CA VAL A 313 10.53 11.64 3.34
C VAL A 313 11.31 12.61 2.47
N PRO A 314 11.54 12.30 1.17
CA PRO A 314 12.07 13.28 0.23
C PRO A 314 11.21 14.55 0.20
N SER A 315 11.77 15.67 0.66
CA SER A 315 11.04 16.91 0.95
C SER A 315 11.37 18.05 0.00
N THR A 316 12.56 18.02 -0.60
CA THR A 316 12.99 19.01 -1.59
C THR A 316 12.80 18.49 -3.01
N GLU A 317 12.76 19.38 -4.00
CA GLU A 317 12.68 18.97 -5.40
C GLU A 317 13.92 18.16 -5.84
N GLU A 318 15.09 18.48 -5.32
CA GLU A 318 16.32 17.73 -5.57
C GLU A 318 16.22 16.29 -5.03
N GLU A 319 15.78 16.13 -3.79
CA GLU A 319 15.55 14.80 -3.19
C GLU A 319 14.48 14.01 -3.95
N ARG A 320 13.38 14.67 -4.35
CA ARG A 320 12.32 14.02 -5.13
C ARG A 320 12.81 13.63 -6.52
N ALA A 321 13.64 14.43 -7.16
CA ALA A 321 14.24 14.10 -8.45
C ALA A 321 15.27 12.96 -8.35
N SER A 322 15.88 12.75 -7.18
CA SER A 322 16.82 11.64 -6.94
C SER A 322 16.14 10.31 -6.63
N MET A 323 14.82 10.28 -6.40
CA MET A 323 14.10 9.02 -6.15
C MET A 323 14.23 8.08 -7.35
N THR A 324 14.50 6.82 -7.06
CA THR A 324 14.67 5.79 -8.07
C THR A 324 13.44 4.90 -8.12
N SER A 325 12.87 4.74 -9.32
CA SER A 325 11.85 3.72 -9.60
C SER A 325 12.54 2.51 -10.21
N LEU A 326 12.32 1.34 -9.63
CA LEU A 326 12.83 0.08 -10.17
C LEU A 326 12.00 -0.38 -11.38
N ASP A 327 12.64 -1.13 -12.28
CA ASP A 327 11.95 -1.81 -13.38
C ASP A 327 11.17 -3.02 -12.86
N TRP A 328 10.06 -2.74 -12.15
CA TRP A 328 9.22 -3.78 -11.58
C TRP A 328 8.68 -4.78 -12.61
N PRO A 329 8.33 -4.41 -13.85
CA PRO A 329 7.99 -5.37 -14.90
C PRO A 329 9.09 -6.42 -15.17
N ALA A 330 10.35 -6.05 -15.10
CA ALA A 330 11.45 -6.98 -15.24
C ALA A 330 11.70 -7.80 -13.96
N ILE A 331 11.52 -7.20 -12.79
CA ILE A 331 11.90 -7.77 -11.49
C ILE A 331 10.79 -8.68 -10.90
N ALA A 332 9.53 -8.26 -10.96
CA ALA A 332 8.43 -8.95 -10.29
C ALA A 332 8.25 -10.42 -10.71
N PRO A 333 8.40 -10.79 -12.00
CA PRO A 333 8.32 -12.18 -12.46
C PRO A 333 9.39 -13.08 -11.85
N LEU A 334 10.55 -12.53 -11.47
CA LEU A 334 11.68 -13.30 -10.92
C LEU A 334 11.47 -13.69 -9.45
N ARG A 335 10.44 -13.17 -8.77
CA ARG A 335 10.24 -13.38 -7.33
C ARG A 335 10.26 -14.85 -6.93
N GLY A 336 9.59 -15.72 -7.67
CA GLY A 336 9.50 -17.15 -7.35
C GLY A 336 10.87 -17.84 -7.29
N ASP A 337 11.66 -17.65 -8.33
CA ASP A 337 13.00 -18.20 -8.43
C ASP A 337 13.96 -17.55 -7.41
N THR A 338 13.86 -16.23 -7.23
CA THR A 338 14.65 -15.49 -6.24
C THR A 338 14.39 -15.99 -4.82
N VAL A 339 13.14 -16.28 -4.48
CA VAL A 339 12.77 -16.86 -3.17
C VAL A 339 13.37 -18.25 -2.99
N ALA A 340 13.30 -19.11 -4.02
CA ALA A 340 13.87 -20.44 -3.96
C ALA A 340 15.40 -20.41 -3.81
N ASP A 341 16.06 -19.50 -4.52
CA ASP A 341 17.51 -19.29 -4.42
C ASP A 341 17.90 -18.73 -3.04
N PHE A 342 17.17 -17.75 -2.56
CA PHE A 342 17.35 -17.21 -1.22
C PHE A 342 17.24 -18.31 -0.15
N ASP A 343 16.17 -19.12 -0.17
CA ASP A 343 15.98 -20.19 0.79
C ASP A 343 17.12 -21.22 0.74
N ARG A 344 17.67 -21.49 -0.45
CA ARG A 344 18.83 -22.39 -0.61
C ARG A 344 20.13 -21.78 -0.06
N MET A 345 20.35 -20.47 -0.28
CA MET A 345 21.60 -19.78 0.06
C MET A 345 21.66 -19.35 1.53
N PHE A 346 20.53 -18.94 2.10
CA PHE A 346 20.43 -18.43 3.48
C PHE A 346 19.78 -19.43 4.46
N ALA A 347 19.50 -20.68 4.04
CA ALA A 347 19.08 -21.76 4.92
C ALA A 347 20.30 -22.28 5.71
N GLY A 348 20.67 -21.56 6.78
CA GLY A 348 21.67 -21.99 7.76
C GLY A 348 20.99 -22.57 9.00
#